data_3745c44082c00e939916400a9f745ce8
#
_entry.id   3745c44082c00e939916400a9f745ce8
#
_cell.length_a   1.000
_cell.length_b   1.000
_cell.length_c   1.000
_cell.angle_alpha   90.00
_cell.angle_beta   90.00
_cell.angle_gamma   90.00
#
_symmetry.space_group_name_H-M   'P 1'
#
loop_
_entity.id
_entity.type
_entity.pdbx_description
1 polymer ?
#
loop_
_entity_poly.entity_id
_entity_poly.type
_entity_poly.pdbx_seq_one_letter_code
_entity_poly.pdbx_strand_id
1 'polypeptide(L)'
;MLIPIGVNPHDWEPTIRDTERLERSDMIIINGLGYENWIGSLELSNYQGALVDTSNGILIDDEKHDDEKHDDEKHDDEKHDDTHKEEFNEEIANVIEEFEEGHMTESQSIEAIEEILHEHEGDGHGHGADIIEDIENLLHEIEDGHIEGSYGLEEIHHLVSGKDVHDDHTKEDDHDEHDHGGQDPHIWLNPVYAQLQAKNIANALSNSDPMNKNYYQSNAQIYIKELDSLDSKIRIDLSGCRTDFITFHDAFSYFAEEYGLTQHTIVTSIDPHGDVTPKTLEKVISTAKKLNIKVIFAEESTSTKTSQVIADEIGGKVLVLSPLEIVSDEENYVSKMTQNLENLKEALC
;
A
#
# COMPACT_ATOMS: atom_id res chain seq x y z
N MET A 1 10.90 -2.00 -21.70
CA MET A 1 10.17 -2.64 -20.62
C MET A 1 10.93 -3.88 -20.19
N LEU A 2 11.10 -4.12 -18.90
CA LEU A 2 11.87 -5.25 -18.37
C LEU A 2 11.01 -6.51 -18.27
N ILE A 3 9.83 -6.38 -17.70
CA ILE A 3 8.86 -7.47 -17.55
C ILE A 3 8.28 -7.84 -18.90
N PRO A 4 8.30 -9.13 -19.29
CA PRO A 4 7.76 -9.56 -20.58
C PRO A 4 6.24 -9.37 -20.69
N ILE A 5 5.75 -9.15 -21.89
CA ILE A 5 4.31 -9.05 -22.18
C ILE A 5 3.58 -10.32 -21.72
N GLY A 6 2.47 -10.15 -21.02
CA GLY A 6 1.63 -11.24 -20.51
C GLY A 6 2.13 -11.92 -19.22
N VAL A 7 3.20 -11.41 -18.61
CA VAL A 7 3.69 -11.88 -17.31
C VAL A 7 3.11 -10.99 -16.22
N ASN A 8 2.59 -11.61 -15.15
CA ASN A 8 2.15 -10.86 -13.97
C ASN A 8 3.38 -10.31 -13.23
N PRO A 9 3.45 -9.00 -12.97
CA PRO A 9 4.57 -8.38 -12.26
C PRO A 9 4.76 -8.89 -10.82
N HIS A 10 3.72 -9.30 -10.13
CA HIS A 10 3.80 -9.87 -8.77
C HIS A 10 4.58 -11.19 -8.74
N ASP A 11 4.55 -11.96 -9.84
CA ASP A 11 5.25 -13.24 -9.96
C ASP A 11 6.63 -13.13 -10.63
N TRP A 12 6.99 -11.92 -11.08
CA TRP A 12 8.17 -11.77 -11.91
C TRP A 12 9.41 -11.49 -11.06
N GLU A 13 10.46 -12.28 -11.28
CA GLU A 13 11.79 -12.06 -10.73
C GLU A 13 12.82 -11.83 -11.86
N PRO A 14 13.79 -10.92 -11.68
CA PRO A 14 14.81 -10.69 -12.68
C PRO A 14 15.75 -11.89 -12.81
N THR A 15 16.01 -12.29 -14.05
CA THR A 15 17.09 -13.24 -14.34
C THR A 15 18.45 -12.54 -14.29
N ILE A 16 19.56 -13.31 -14.23
CA ILE A 16 20.94 -12.78 -14.33
C ILE A 16 21.10 -11.86 -15.55
N ARG A 17 20.45 -12.22 -16.66
CA ARG A 17 20.50 -11.40 -17.89
C ARG A 17 19.74 -10.08 -17.75
N ASP A 18 18.66 -10.08 -17.00
CA ASP A 18 17.89 -8.87 -16.73
C ASP A 18 18.68 -7.95 -15.79
N THR A 19 19.33 -8.50 -14.77
CA THR A 19 20.26 -7.76 -13.90
C THR A 19 21.38 -7.11 -14.72
N GLU A 20 22.05 -7.85 -15.62
CA GLU A 20 23.07 -7.28 -16.52
C GLU A 20 22.53 -6.15 -17.41
N ARG A 21 21.26 -6.20 -17.80
CA ARG A 21 20.62 -5.11 -18.60
C ARG A 21 20.33 -3.90 -17.72
N LEU A 22 19.88 -4.09 -16.50
CA LEU A 22 19.64 -3.04 -15.52
C LEU A 22 20.95 -2.30 -15.21
N GLU A 23 22.01 -3.02 -14.89
CA GLU A 23 23.33 -2.43 -14.59
C GLU A 23 23.90 -1.57 -15.72
N ARG A 24 23.55 -1.85 -16.97
CA ARG A 24 24.00 -1.12 -18.16
C ARG A 24 23.06 -0.02 -18.62
N SER A 25 21.92 0.14 -17.97
CA SER A 25 20.95 1.18 -18.33
C SER A 25 21.40 2.54 -17.79
N ASP A 26 21.07 3.60 -18.51
CA ASP A 26 21.32 4.98 -18.06
C ASP A 26 20.28 5.41 -17.00
N MET A 27 19.13 4.72 -16.95
CA MET A 27 18.03 5.02 -16.05
C MET A 27 17.19 3.76 -15.78
N ILE A 28 16.82 3.56 -14.51
CA ILE A 28 15.83 2.60 -14.07
C ILE A 28 14.62 3.40 -13.58
N ILE A 29 13.44 3.10 -14.08
CA ILE A 29 12.18 3.72 -13.67
C ILE A 29 11.34 2.65 -13.00
N ILE A 30 10.94 2.90 -11.77
CA ILE A 30 10.11 2.01 -10.96
C ILE A 30 8.79 2.69 -10.61
N ASN A 31 7.77 1.88 -10.30
CA ASN A 31 6.52 2.37 -9.73
C ASN A 31 6.76 2.98 -8.35
N GLY A 32 7.51 2.28 -7.51
CA GLY A 32 7.73 2.61 -6.11
C GLY A 32 6.74 1.88 -5.18
N LEU A 33 6.72 2.28 -3.91
CA LEU A 33 5.83 1.71 -2.88
C LEU A 33 5.98 0.18 -2.71
N GLY A 34 7.20 -0.32 -2.87
CA GLY A 34 7.49 -1.75 -2.72
C GLY A 34 7.02 -2.65 -3.88
N TYR A 35 6.42 -2.11 -4.96
CA TYR A 35 5.96 -2.91 -6.09
C TYR A 35 7.08 -3.74 -6.73
N GLU A 36 8.25 -3.15 -6.91
CA GLU A 36 9.45 -3.83 -7.37
C GLU A 36 10.25 -4.39 -6.18
N ASN A 37 9.68 -5.34 -5.43
CA ASN A 37 10.30 -5.97 -4.26
C ASN A 37 11.71 -6.54 -4.54
N TRP A 38 11.98 -6.95 -5.78
CA TRP A 38 13.27 -7.45 -6.25
C TRP A 38 14.35 -6.36 -6.38
N ILE A 39 14.00 -5.05 -6.37
CA ILE A 39 14.98 -3.96 -6.57
C ILE A 39 15.99 -3.91 -5.43
N GLY A 40 15.57 -4.19 -4.19
CA GLY A 40 16.45 -4.24 -3.02
C GLY A 40 17.46 -5.39 -3.06
N SER A 41 17.18 -6.47 -3.81
CA SER A 41 18.09 -7.59 -4.00
C SER A 41 19.20 -7.32 -5.04
N LEU A 42 19.07 -6.22 -5.82
CA LEU A 42 20.08 -5.82 -6.78
C LEU A 42 21.20 -5.08 -6.04
N GLU A 43 22.46 -5.50 -6.24
CA GLU A 43 23.63 -4.75 -5.77
C GLU A 43 23.78 -3.43 -6.57
N LEU A 44 22.86 -2.48 -6.34
CA LEU A 44 22.87 -1.17 -7.01
C LEU A 44 24.01 -0.25 -6.53
N SER A 45 24.83 -0.68 -5.56
CA SER A 45 25.98 0.09 -5.05
C SER A 45 26.96 0.55 -6.13
N ASN A 46 27.03 -0.15 -7.26
CA ASN A 46 27.84 0.18 -8.42
C ASN A 46 27.05 0.76 -9.60
N TYR A 47 25.74 0.88 -9.49
CA TYR A 47 24.91 1.44 -10.55
C TYR A 47 25.23 2.93 -10.73
N GLN A 48 25.54 3.34 -11.96
CA GLN A 48 25.90 4.72 -12.29
C GLN A 48 24.78 5.51 -12.95
N GLY A 49 23.67 4.85 -13.25
CA GLY A 49 22.49 5.48 -13.84
C GLY A 49 21.59 6.16 -12.78
N ALA A 50 20.49 6.71 -13.23
CA ALA A 50 19.47 7.30 -12.35
C ALA A 50 18.44 6.24 -11.96
N LEU A 51 18.12 6.09 -10.68
CA LEU A 51 16.93 5.39 -10.19
C LEU A 51 15.82 6.41 -10.02
N VAL A 52 14.68 6.19 -10.65
CA VAL A 52 13.53 7.09 -10.67
C VAL A 52 12.34 6.37 -10.08
N ASP A 53 11.99 6.74 -8.87
CA ASP A 53 10.75 6.32 -8.23
C ASP A 53 9.63 7.25 -8.68
N THR A 54 8.60 6.68 -9.32
CA THR A 54 7.49 7.47 -9.88
C THR A 54 6.42 7.82 -8.85
N SER A 55 6.43 7.20 -7.67
CA SER A 55 5.52 7.51 -6.55
C SER A 55 5.86 8.81 -5.84
N ASN A 56 7.06 9.36 -6.05
CA ASN A 56 7.52 10.57 -5.38
C ASN A 56 6.52 11.73 -5.48
N GLY A 57 6.09 12.25 -4.32
CA GLY A 57 5.13 13.35 -4.20
C GLY A 57 3.67 12.93 -4.30
N ILE A 58 3.37 11.63 -4.34
CA ILE A 58 2.04 11.09 -4.10
C ILE A 58 1.89 11.01 -2.58
N LEU A 59 0.97 11.81 -2.04
CA LEU A 59 0.64 11.77 -0.61
C LEU A 59 -0.35 10.61 -0.42
N ILE A 60 0.10 9.60 0.29
CA ILE A 60 -0.73 8.48 0.71
C ILE A 60 -1.08 8.76 2.16
N ASP A 61 -2.38 8.99 2.44
CA ASP A 61 -2.86 9.08 3.81
C ASP A 61 -2.92 7.65 4.40
N ASP A 62 -1.99 7.31 5.26
CA ASP A 62 -1.96 6.03 5.98
C ASP A 62 -3.11 5.89 7.01
N GLU A 63 -3.99 6.90 7.14
CA GLU A 63 -5.03 7.00 8.18
C GLU A 63 -6.39 6.34 7.83
N LYS A 64 -6.46 5.32 6.97
CA LYS A 64 -7.75 4.68 6.68
C LYS A 64 -7.70 3.15 6.68
N HIS A 65 -7.41 2.56 7.83
CA HIS A 65 -7.84 1.20 8.14
C HIS A 65 -8.84 1.23 9.30
N ASP A 66 -10.08 0.82 8.97
CA ASP A 66 -11.15 0.33 9.84
C ASP A 66 -11.73 1.20 10.97
N ASP A 67 -12.67 2.07 10.61
CA ASP A 67 -13.81 2.40 11.49
C ASP A 67 -15.01 1.44 11.25
N GLU A 68 -14.91 0.17 11.57
CA GLU A 68 -16.10 -0.64 11.87
C GLU A 68 -16.56 -0.27 13.28
N LYS A 69 -17.56 0.63 13.34
CA LYS A 69 -18.27 0.98 14.58
C LYS A 69 -18.92 -0.27 15.19
N HIS A 70 -18.28 -0.79 16.22
CA HIS A 70 -18.95 -1.62 17.21
C HIS A 70 -19.79 -0.69 18.10
N ASP A 71 -21.12 -0.85 18.03
CA ASP A 71 -22.03 -0.36 19.05
C ASP A 71 -21.81 -1.18 20.33
N ASP A 72 -20.98 -0.68 21.24
CA ASP A 72 -20.82 -1.22 22.57
C ASP A 72 -21.47 -0.32 23.61
N GLU A 73 -22.29 -0.99 24.41
CA GLU A 73 -23.02 -0.44 25.54
C GLU A 73 -22.05 0.11 26.58
N LYS A 74 -22.43 1.24 27.17
CA LYS A 74 -21.75 1.98 28.22
C LYS A 74 -21.42 1.12 29.43
N HIS A 75 -20.16 1.09 29.81
CA HIS A 75 -19.75 0.97 31.21
C HIS A 75 -18.95 2.22 31.58
N ASP A 76 -19.52 3.03 32.49
CA ASP A 76 -18.81 4.01 33.30
C ASP A 76 -17.92 3.23 34.27
N ASP A 77 -16.59 3.52 34.25
CA ASP A 77 -15.80 3.72 35.47
C ASP A 77 -14.29 3.88 35.10
N GLU A 78 -13.70 4.87 35.86
CA GLU A 78 -12.28 5.08 36.16
C GLU A 78 -11.38 5.86 35.18
N LYS A 79 -11.44 7.18 35.31
CA LYS A 79 -10.37 8.13 34.96
C LYS A 79 -9.32 8.13 36.07
N HIS A 80 -8.16 7.49 35.86
CA HIS A 80 -6.95 7.78 36.68
C HIS A 80 -5.62 7.16 36.18
N ASP A 81 -5.51 6.65 34.93
CA ASP A 81 -4.25 6.01 34.47
C ASP A 81 -3.65 6.62 33.18
N ASP A 82 -4.32 7.54 32.51
CA ASP A 82 -3.88 8.02 31.18
C ASP A 82 -2.70 9.02 31.23
N THR A 83 -2.47 9.70 32.34
CA THR A 83 -1.46 10.77 32.43
C THR A 83 0.00 10.28 32.46
N HIS A 84 0.27 9.12 33.01
CA HIS A 84 1.64 8.56 33.08
C HIS A 84 2.05 7.91 31.73
N LYS A 85 1.10 7.38 30.99
CA LYS A 85 1.34 6.82 29.64
C LYS A 85 1.68 7.92 28.64
N GLU A 86 0.98 9.05 28.72
CA GLU A 86 1.25 10.20 27.84
C GLU A 86 2.66 10.79 28.12
N GLU A 87 3.10 10.88 29.37
CA GLU A 87 4.42 11.39 29.77
C GLU A 87 5.56 10.48 29.27
N PHE A 88 5.44 9.16 29.45
CA PHE A 88 6.39 8.16 28.97
C PHE A 88 6.56 8.20 27.42
N ASN A 89 5.44 8.21 26.71
CA ASN A 89 5.47 8.26 25.24
C ASN A 89 6.09 9.58 24.74
N GLU A 90 5.80 10.71 25.38
CA GLU A 90 6.35 12.01 25.03
C GLU A 90 7.87 12.07 25.27
N GLU A 91 8.39 11.45 26.33
CA GLU A 91 9.83 11.40 26.61
C GLU A 91 10.59 10.62 25.54
N ILE A 92 10.11 9.46 25.09
CA ILE A 92 10.73 8.67 24.03
C ILE A 92 10.61 9.38 22.67
N ALA A 93 9.45 9.94 22.35
CA ALA A 93 9.24 10.68 21.09
C ALA A 93 10.23 11.86 20.97
N ASN A 94 10.48 12.60 22.06
CA ASN A 94 11.44 13.69 22.09
C ASN A 94 12.89 13.22 21.82
N VAL A 95 13.30 12.06 22.33
CA VAL A 95 14.64 11.49 22.05
C VAL A 95 14.79 11.18 20.56
N ILE A 96 13.73 10.65 19.94
CA ILE A 96 13.77 10.30 18.52
C ILE A 96 13.76 11.57 17.65
N GLU A 97 12.99 12.61 18.01
CA GLU A 97 13.00 13.90 17.32
C GLU A 97 14.40 14.56 17.35
N GLU A 98 15.10 14.52 18.50
CA GLU A 98 16.49 15.01 18.62
C GLU A 98 17.49 14.20 17.73
N PHE A 99 17.22 12.91 17.51
CA PHE A 99 17.97 12.09 16.57
C PHE A 99 17.67 12.49 15.12
N GLU A 100 16.41 12.63 14.75
CA GLU A 100 15.98 13.02 13.38
C GLU A 100 16.49 14.42 13.00
N GLU A 101 16.54 15.36 13.96
CA GLU A 101 17.14 16.68 13.78
C GLU A 101 18.68 16.66 13.73
N GLY A 102 19.32 15.52 13.99
CA GLY A 102 20.76 15.34 13.98
C GLY A 102 21.46 15.90 15.22
N HIS A 103 20.75 16.14 16.30
CA HIS A 103 21.29 16.59 17.59
C HIS A 103 21.84 15.43 18.43
N MET A 104 21.35 14.21 18.21
CA MET A 104 21.84 12.99 18.83
C MET A 104 22.31 11.99 17.75
N THR A 105 23.25 11.13 18.14
CA THR A 105 23.66 9.98 17.32
C THR A 105 22.77 8.77 17.66
N GLU A 106 22.66 7.82 16.75
CA GLU A 106 21.93 6.57 16.94
C GLU A 106 22.22 5.90 18.29
N SER A 107 23.51 5.73 18.62
CA SER A 107 23.91 5.13 19.91
C SER A 107 23.52 5.97 21.12
N GLN A 108 23.46 7.29 21.00
CA GLN A 108 23.02 8.17 22.09
C GLN A 108 21.50 8.09 22.28
N SER A 109 20.76 7.94 21.21
CA SER A 109 19.31 7.81 21.24
C SER A 109 18.89 6.46 21.84
N ILE A 110 19.57 5.38 21.45
CA ILE A 110 19.37 4.06 22.03
C ILE A 110 19.63 4.10 23.55
N GLU A 111 20.78 4.60 24.00
CA GLU A 111 21.15 4.70 25.44
C GLU A 111 20.12 5.56 26.21
N ALA A 112 19.61 6.64 25.61
CA ALA A 112 18.60 7.50 26.26
C ALA A 112 17.24 6.81 26.38
N ILE A 113 16.83 6.04 25.36
CA ILE A 113 15.58 5.26 25.42
C ILE A 113 15.68 4.16 26.47
N GLU A 114 16.80 3.44 26.55
CA GLU A 114 17.04 2.42 27.59
C GLU A 114 16.98 3.02 29.01
N GLU A 115 17.49 4.24 29.21
CA GLU A 115 17.42 4.93 30.49
C GLU A 115 15.97 5.26 30.86
N ILE A 116 15.15 5.72 29.89
CA ILE A 116 13.71 5.99 30.08
C ILE A 116 12.97 4.69 30.44
N LEU A 117 13.23 3.59 29.71
CA LEU A 117 12.60 2.28 30.00
C LEU A 117 12.90 1.82 31.40
N HIS A 118 14.18 1.93 31.86
CA HIS A 118 14.61 1.51 33.19
C HIS A 118 13.99 2.36 34.30
N GLU A 119 13.71 3.65 34.08
CA GLU A 119 13.02 4.50 35.05
C GLU A 119 11.54 4.10 35.21
N HIS A 120 10.91 3.55 34.16
CA HIS A 120 9.50 3.16 34.13
C HIS A 120 9.24 1.67 34.44
N GLU A 121 10.26 0.80 34.56
CA GLU A 121 10.12 -0.63 34.93
C GLU A 121 9.47 -0.88 36.31
N GLY A 122 9.29 0.14 37.17
CA GLY A 122 8.87 0.02 38.56
C GLY A 122 7.37 0.13 38.83
N ASP A 123 6.56 0.65 37.95
CA ASP A 123 5.14 0.97 38.17
C ASP A 123 4.20 -0.10 37.57
N GLY A 124 4.33 -1.33 38.12
CA GLY A 124 3.57 -2.48 37.67
C GLY A 124 2.06 -2.39 37.92
N HIS A 125 1.30 -1.89 36.94
CA HIS A 125 -0.12 -2.23 36.69
C HIS A 125 -0.49 -1.96 35.21
N GLY A 126 -0.51 -3.03 34.43
CA GLY A 126 -1.31 -3.38 33.25
C GLY A 126 -1.77 -2.28 32.30
N HIS A 127 -1.15 -2.03 31.23
CA HIS A 127 -1.37 -1.53 29.87
C HIS A 127 -0.14 -0.81 29.27
N GLY A 128 0.87 -0.47 30.07
CA GLY A 128 2.17 0.03 29.60
C GLY A 128 3.23 -1.07 29.44
N ALA A 129 2.99 -2.25 30.00
CA ALA A 129 3.95 -3.37 29.97
C ALA A 129 4.17 -3.90 28.54
N ASP A 130 3.14 -3.90 27.70
CA ASP A 130 3.21 -4.41 26.32
C ASP A 130 4.08 -3.50 25.43
N ILE A 131 3.91 -2.17 25.55
CA ILE A 131 4.74 -1.20 24.79
C ILE A 131 6.21 -1.24 25.24
N ILE A 132 6.49 -1.40 26.51
CA ILE A 132 7.87 -1.50 27.04
C ILE A 132 8.55 -2.74 26.46
N GLU A 133 7.88 -3.91 26.49
CA GLU A 133 8.40 -5.16 25.93
C GLU A 133 8.64 -5.05 24.41
N ASP A 134 7.76 -4.38 23.66
CA ASP A 134 7.92 -4.16 22.23
C ASP A 134 9.11 -3.25 21.91
N ILE A 135 9.31 -2.17 22.69
CA ILE A 135 10.48 -1.28 22.54
C ILE A 135 11.77 -2.01 22.91
N GLU A 136 11.81 -2.79 23.99
CA GLU A 136 12.97 -3.59 24.38
C GLU A 136 13.36 -4.60 23.29
N ASN A 137 12.38 -5.25 22.65
CA ASN A 137 12.62 -6.17 21.55
C ASN A 137 13.23 -5.46 20.35
N LEU A 138 12.73 -4.28 19.96
CA LEU A 138 13.29 -3.49 18.87
C LEU A 138 14.72 -3.03 19.16
N LEU A 139 15.00 -2.56 20.36
CA LEU A 139 16.36 -2.19 20.78
C LEU A 139 17.32 -3.39 20.71
N HIS A 140 16.88 -4.56 21.12
CA HIS A 140 17.67 -5.79 21.04
C HIS A 140 17.96 -6.20 19.59
N GLU A 141 16.99 -6.05 18.67
CA GLU A 141 17.20 -6.31 17.24
C GLU A 141 18.16 -5.31 16.59
N ILE A 142 18.18 -4.04 17.06
CA ILE A 142 19.18 -3.06 16.63
C ILE A 142 20.58 -3.46 17.13
N GLU A 143 20.72 -3.81 18.44
CA GLU A 143 22.00 -4.20 19.04
C GLU A 143 22.60 -5.46 18.40
N ASP A 144 21.77 -6.45 18.09
CA ASP A 144 22.19 -7.67 17.40
C ASP A 144 22.47 -7.47 15.90
N GLY A 145 22.16 -6.30 15.37
CA GLY A 145 22.38 -5.95 13.96
C GLY A 145 21.40 -6.63 13.01
N HIS A 146 20.24 -7.05 13.51
CA HIS A 146 19.16 -7.63 12.71
C HIS A 146 18.39 -6.56 11.94
N ILE A 147 18.27 -5.35 12.50
CA ILE A 147 17.69 -4.19 11.85
C ILE A 147 18.65 -3.00 11.92
N GLU A 148 18.52 -2.06 10.98
CA GLU A 148 19.30 -0.83 10.98
C GLU A 148 18.80 0.12 12.07
N GLY A 149 19.70 0.76 12.81
CA GLY A 149 19.32 1.56 13.99
C GLY A 149 18.37 2.71 13.67
N SER A 150 18.56 3.40 12.54
CA SER A 150 17.64 4.45 12.07
C SER A 150 16.23 3.93 11.86
N TYR A 151 16.09 2.74 11.27
CA TYR A 151 14.79 2.09 11.06
C TYR A 151 14.15 1.66 12.38
N GLY A 152 14.92 1.04 13.28
CA GLY A 152 14.40 0.61 14.59
C GLY A 152 13.95 1.79 15.46
N LEU A 153 14.64 2.94 15.39
CA LEU A 153 14.21 4.16 16.09
C LEU A 153 12.92 4.74 15.49
N GLU A 154 12.71 4.65 14.17
CA GLU A 154 11.48 5.05 13.51
C GLU A 154 10.30 4.17 13.95
N GLU A 155 10.48 2.85 14.06
CA GLU A 155 9.47 1.92 14.57
C GLU A 155 9.12 2.22 16.04
N ILE A 156 10.11 2.53 16.88
CA ILE A 156 9.86 2.94 18.26
C ILE A 156 9.06 4.25 18.30
N HIS A 157 9.34 5.20 17.41
CA HIS A 157 8.55 6.44 17.29
C HIS A 157 7.07 6.14 16.98
N HIS A 158 6.81 5.20 16.08
CA HIS A 158 5.44 4.78 15.74
C HIS A 158 4.72 4.18 16.95
N LEU A 159 5.38 3.32 17.72
CA LEU A 159 4.80 2.71 18.93
C LEU A 159 4.40 3.76 20.00
N VAL A 160 5.25 4.76 20.25
CA VAL A 160 4.99 5.76 21.31
C VAL A 160 4.08 6.89 20.85
N SER A 161 4.01 7.19 19.57
CA SER A 161 3.14 8.25 19.04
C SER A 161 1.66 7.88 18.94
N GLY A 162 1.30 6.66 19.39
CA GLY A 162 -0.10 6.21 19.47
C GLY A 162 -0.73 5.90 18.13
N LYS A 163 0.07 5.61 17.10
CA LYS A 163 -0.40 5.01 15.87
C LYS A 163 -0.50 3.51 16.12
N ASP A 164 -1.69 3.05 16.53
CA ASP A 164 -1.95 1.70 17.01
C ASP A 164 -1.58 0.62 15.99
N VAL A 165 -0.60 -0.20 16.37
CA VAL A 165 -0.49 -1.57 15.86
C VAL A 165 -1.13 -2.48 16.91
N HIS A 166 -2.41 -2.80 16.76
CA HIS A 166 -3.08 -3.79 17.58
C HIS A 166 -2.65 -5.19 17.17
N ASP A 167 -1.81 -5.81 17.98
CA ASP A 167 -1.57 -7.25 17.94
C ASP A 167 -2.29 -7.90 19.14
N ASP A 168 -3.36 -8.66 18.85
CA ASP A 168 -4.09 -9.48 19.83
C ASP A 168 -3.48 -10.90 19.83
N HIS A 169 -2.54 -11.15 20.75
CA HIS A 169 -1.99 -12.48 20.96
C HIS A 169 -2.92 -13.36 21.78
N THR A 170 -3.79 -14.12 21.10
CA THR A 170 -4.29 -15.38 21.63
C THR A 170 -3.72 -16.54 20.82
N LYS A 171 -2.93 -17.35 21.51
CA LYS A 171 -2.24 -18.53 20.98
C LYS A 171 -3.21 -19.54 20.37
N GLU A 172 -2.99 -19.87 19.09
CA GLU A 172 -3.09 -21.23 18.57
C GLU A 172 -2.18 -21.31 17.32
N ASP A 173 -1.30 -22.33 17.30
CA ASP A 173 -0.29 -22.56 16.29
C ASP A 173 -0.91 -22.73 14.89
N ASP A 174 -0.74 -21.74 14.02
CA ASP A 174 -0.73 -21.93 12.57
C ASP A 174 0.30 -20.96 11.99
N HIS A 175 1.30 -21.49 11.31
CA HIS A 175 2.31 -20.75 10.58
C HIS A 175 1.66 -20.08 9.37
N ASP A 176 1.02 -18.94 9.56
CA ASP A 176 0.68 -18.02 8.47
C ASP A 176 1.87 -17.08 8.26
N GLU A 177 2.41 -17.09 7.06
CA GLU A 177 3.41 -16.15 6.59
C GLU A 177 2.86 -14.73 6.79
N HIS A 178 3.45 -13.99 7.72
CA HIS A 178 3.12 -12.58 7.94
C HIS A 178 3.52 -11.81 6.69
N ASP A 179 2.53 -11.44 5.89
CA ASP A 179 2.64 -10.42 4.88
C ASP A 179 2.93 -9.10 5.61
N HIS A 180 4.18 -8.69 5.61
CA HIS A 180 4.60 -7.37 6.08
C HIS A 180 3.98 -6.36 5.13
N GLY A 181 2.84 -5.80 5.54
CA GLY A 181 2.00 -4.93 4.73
C GLY A 181 2.76 -3.73 4.16
N GLY A 182 3.35 -3.94 2.98
CA GLY A 182 3.87 -2.84 2.17
C GLY A 182 2.72 -1.91 1.79
N GLN A 183 3.04 -0.63 1.60
CA GLN A 183 2.06 0.33 1.09
C GLN A 183 1.45 -0.19 -0.22
N ASP A 184 0.16 0.07 -0.45
CA ASP A 184 -0.52 -0.31 -1.69
C ASP A 184 0.19 0.31 -2.91
N PRO A 185 0.78 -0.50 -3.81
CA PRO A 185 1.54 0.02 -4.94
C PRO A 185 0.67 0.44 -6.13
N HIS A 186 -0.65 0.19 -6.13
CA HIS A 186 -1.54 0.32 -7.29
C HIS A 186 -1.90 1.77 -7.64
N ILE A 187 -0.98 2.72 -7.39
CA ILE A 187 -1.16 4.15 -7.63
C ILE A 187 -1.50 4.49 -9.09
N TRP A 188 -1.04 3.66 -10.06
CA TRP A 188 -1.34 3.88 -11.47
C TRP A 188 -2.82 3.75 -11.83
N LEU A 189 -3.63 3.09 -11.00
CA LEU A 189 -5.06 2.95 -11.23
C LEU A 189 -5.84 4.24 -10.96
N ASN A 190 -5.23 5.20 -10.23
CA ASN A 190 -5.79 6.55 -10.11
C ASN A 190 -5.23 7.45 -11.23
N PRO A 191 -6.07 7.92 -12.20
CA PRO A 191 -5.60 8.77 -13.30
C PRO A 191 -4.94 10.09 -12.86
N VAL A 192 -5.25 10.60 -11.66
CA VAL A 192 -4.62 11.79 -11.10
C VAL A 192 -3.19 11.48 -10.67
N TYR A 193 -2.96 10.34 -10.03
CA TYR A 193 -1.61 9.87 -9.68
C TYR A 193 -0.79 9.49 -10.93
N ALA A 194 -1.42 8.87 -11.92
CA ALA A 194 -0.76 8.56 -13.20
C ALA A 194 -0.26 9.84 -13.93
N GLN A 195 -0.93 10.98 -13.76
CA GLN A 195 -0.43 12.28 -14.26
C GLN A 195 0.85 12.70 -13.54
N LEU A 196 0.93 12.48 -12.22
CA LEU A 196 2.12 12.79 -11.44
C LEU A 196 3.28 11.87 -11.82
N GLN A 197 3.02 10.55 -11.96
CA GLN A 197 4.01 9.59 -12.44
C GLN A 197 4.57 10.01 -13.81
N ALA A 198 3.71 10.36 -14.77
CA ALA A 198 4.13 10.84 -16.09
C ALA A 198 5.01 12.10 -16.01
N LYS A 199 4.69 13.02 -15.08
CA LYS A 199 5.48 14.22 -14.82
C LYS A 199 6.84 13.88 -14.21
N ASN A 200 6.90 12.96 -13.24
CA ASN A 200 8.13 12.52 -12.60
C ASN A 200 9.07 11.89 -13.63
N ILE A 201 8.56 11.02 -14.50
CA ILE A 201 9.31 10.41 -15.61
C ILE A 201 9.86 11.49 -16.56
N ALA A 202 9.03 12.44 -16.99
CA ALA A 202 9.46 13.50 -17.91
C ALA A 202 10.52 14.42 -17.30
N ASN A 203 10.43 14.68 -15.99
CA ASN A 203 11.43 15.47 -15.27
C ASN A 203 12.77 14.72 -15.19
N ALA A 204 12.74 13.43 -14.85
CA ALA A 204 13.94 12.60 -14.77
C ALA A 204 14.65 12.49 -16.12
N LEU A 205 13.88 12.22 -17.20
CA LEU A 205 14.40 12.21 -18.57
C LEU A 205 14.99 13.58 -18.98
N SER A 206 14.32 14.68 -18.62
CA SER A 206 14.79 16.03 -18.92
C SER A 206 16.09 16.39 -18.20
N ASN A 207 16.29 15.84 -16.99
CA ASN A 207 17.51 16.04 -16.22
C ASN A 207 18.68 15.21 -16.79
N SER A 208 18.41 13.99 -17.20
CA SER A 208 19.42 13.07 -17.77
C SER A 208 19.80 13.45 -19.22
N ASP A 209 18.86 13.99 -19.99
CA ASP A 209 19.07 14.43 -21.38
C ASP A 209 18.50 15.85 -21.60
N PRO A 210 19.22 16.89 -21.15
CA PRO A 210 18.76 18.28 -21.28
C PRO A 210 18.56 18.76 -22.73
N MET A 211 19.23 18.14 -23.67
CA MET A 211 19.12 18.51 -25.10
C MET A 211 17.72 18.19 -25.65
N ASN A 212 17.08 17.15 -25.15
CA ASN A 212 15.74 16.72 -25.54
C ASN A 212 14.64 17.08 -24.53
N LYS A 213 14.94 17.93 -23.54
CA LYS A 213 14.00 18.35 -22.50
C LYS A 213 12.64 18.78 -23.05
N ASN A 214 12.60 19.62 -24.10
CA ASN A 214 11.34 20.10 -24.68
C ASN A 214 10.51 18.95 -25.27
N TYR A 215 11.15 17.94 -25.82
CA TYR A 215 10.48 16.77 -26.36
C TYR A 215 9.80 15.97 -25.26
N TYR A 216 10.51 15.67 -24.17
CA TYR A 216 9.97 14.93 -23.03
C TYR A 216 8.80 15.68 -22.37
N GLN A 217 8.99 16.97 -22.09
CA GLN A 217 7.95 17.81 -21.46
C GLN A 217 6.71 17.96 -22.35
N SER A 218 6.89 18.11 -23.67
CA SER A 218 5.75 18.23 -24.58
C SER A 218 4.95 16.94 -24.66
N ASN A 219 5.62 15.78 -24.73
CA ASN A 219 4.93 14.48 -24.75
C ASN A 219 4.19 14.22 -23.45
N ALA A 220 4.80 14.49 -22.30
CA ALA A 220 4.14 14.37 -21.01
C ALA A 220 2.90 15.28 -20.91
N GLN A 221 2.99 16.53 -21.37
CA GLN A 221 1.83 17.44 -21.38
C GLN A 221 0.67 16.95 -22.25
N ILE A 222 0.95 16.32 -23.38
CA ILE A 222 -0.09 15.70 -24.23
C ILE A 222 -0.76 14.57 -23.47
N TYR A 223 0.04 13.66 -22.90
CA TYR A 223 -0.47 12.50 -22.18
C TYR A 223 -1.24 12.89 -20.90
N ILE A 224 -0.74 13.86 -20.16
CA ILE A 224 -1.43 14.40 -18.97
C ILE A 224 -2.82 14.95 -19.32
N LYS A 225 -2.98 15.59 -20.49
CA LYS A 225 -4.31 16.05 -20.95
C LYS A 225 -5.25 14.89 -21.29
N GLU A 226 -4.72 13.78 -21.82
CA GLU A 226 -5.53 12.58 -22.05
C GLU A 226 -5.99 11.97 -20.72
N LEU A 227 -5.11 11.93 -19.70
CA LEU A 227 -5.43 11.47 -18.35
C LEU A 227 -6.43 12.39 -17.65
N ASP A 228 -6.31 13.71 -17.79
CA ASP A 228 -7.25 14.70 -17.27
C ASP A 228 -8.66 14.52 -17.90
N SER A 229 -8.69 14.25 -19.19
CA SER A 229 -9.94 13.94 -19.90
C SER A 229 -10.57 12.63 -19.43
N LEU A 230 -9.76 11.63 -19.13
CA LEU A 230 -10.19 10.36 -18.56
C LEU A 230 -10.74 10.55 -17.15
N ASP A 231 -10.02 11.25 -16.27
CA ASP A 231 -10.48 11.61 -14.92
C ASP A 231 -11.84 12.30 -14.95
N SER A 232 -11.96 13.34 -15.76
CA SER A 232 -13.22 14.07 -15.93
C SER A 232 -14.36 13.17 -16.41
N LYS A 233 -14.08 12.25 -17.33
CA LYS A 233 -15.06 11.29 -17.83
C LYS A 233 -15.52 10.32 -16.74
N ILE A 234 -14.60 9.79 -15.92
CA ILE A 234 -14.91 8.89 -14.82
C ILE A 234 -15.82 9.60 -13.80
N ARG A 235 -15.48 10.81 -13.38
CA ARG A 235 -16.29 11.62 -12.45
C ARG A 235 -17.71 11.85 -12.96
N ILE A 236 -17.85 12.19 -14.24
CA ILE A 236 -19.17 12.45 -14.85
C ILE A 236 -19.97 11.15 -14.95
N ASP A 237 -19.36 10.10 -15.48
CA ASP A 237 -20.04 8.84 -15.82
C ASP A 237 -20.48 8.04 -14.57
N LEU A 238 -19.73 8.16 -13.46
CA LEU A 238 -20.07 7.51 -12.19
C LEU A 238 -20.90 8.40 -11.25
N SER A 239 -21.12 9.66 -11.63
CA SER A 239 -21.90 10.59 -10.80
C SER A 239 -23.34 10.10 -10.62
N GLY A 240 -23.73 9.91 -9.35
CA GLY A 240 -25.09 9.46 -8.98
C GLY A 240 -25.32 7.95 -9.13
N CYS A 241 -24.32 7.18 -9.50
CA CYS A 241 -24.36 5.72 -9.45
C CYS A 241 -24.20 5.21 -8.01
N ARG A 242 -24.35 3.92 -7.80
CA ARG A 242 -24.04 3.25 -6.53
C ARG A 242 -22.53 3.29 -6.30
N THR A 243 -22.11 3.17 -5.05
CA THR A 243 -20.70 3.30 -4.69
C THR A 243 -19.99 1.97 -4.46
N ASP A 244 -20.71 0.94 -4.02
CA ASP A 244 -20.14 -0.31 -3.56
C ASP A 244 -19.89 -1.29 -4.71
N PHE A 245 -18.66 -1.79 -4.83
CA PHE A 245 -18.27 -2.81 -5.81
C PHE A 245 -17.35 -3.86 -5.19
N ILE A 246 -17.31 -5.06 -5.77
CA ILE A 246 -16.50 -6.19 -5.26
C ILE A 246 -15.48 -6.57 -6.33
N THR A 247 -14.18 -6.49 -5.99
CA THR A 247 -13.05 -6.90 -6.81
C THR A 247 -12.45 -8.22 -6.33
N PHE A 248 -11.50 -8.77 -7.07
CA PHE A 248 -10.82 -9.98 -6.65
C PHE A 248 -9.81 -9.70 -5.55
N HIS A 249 -8.82 -8.83 -5.76
CA HIS A 249 -7.86 -8.38 -4.75
C HIS A 249 -7.94 -6.86 -4.51
N ASP A 250 -7.17 -6.37 -3.54
CA ASP A 250 -7.18 -4.97 -3.12
C ASP A 250 -6.22 -4.13 -3.98
N ALA A 251 -6.67 -3.81 -5.21
CA ALA A 251 -5.90 -3.00 -6.15
C ALA A 251 -6.53 -1.63 -6.44
N PHE A 252 -7.79 -1.42 -6.11
CA PHE A 252 -8.53 -0.23 -6.55
C PHE A 252 -8.79 0.77 -5.43
N SER A 253 -8.07 0.70 -4.31
CA SER A 253 -8.24 1.59 -3.16
C SER A 253 -8.09 3.06 -3.54
N TYR A 254 -7.00 3.45 -4.19
CA TYR A 254 -6.79 4.84 -4.65
C TYR A 254 -7.78 5.31 -5.70
N PHE A 255 -8.24 4.41 -6.57
CA PHE A 255 -9.31 4.70 -7.53
C PHE A 255 -10.64 4.91 -6.79
N ALA A 256 -10.97 4.04 -5.87
CA ALA A 256 -12.21 4.11 -5.11
C ALA A 256 -12.25 5.40 -4.28
N GLU A 257 -11.19 5.75 -3.60
CA GLU A 257 -11.08 6.99 -2.82
C GLU A 257 -11.27 8.23 -3.70
N GLU A 258 -10.57 8.31 -4.84
CA GLU A 258 -10.62 9.46 -5.75
C GLU A 258 -12.04 9.73 -6.28
N TYR A 259 -12.83 8.68 -6.53
CA TYR A 259 -14.16 8.78 -7.14
C TYR A 259 -15.30 8.56 -6.15
N GLY A 260 -15.04 8.50 -4.83
CA GLY A 260 -16.04 8.34 -3.78
C GLY A 260 -16.75 6.99 -3.85
N LEU A 261 -16.03 5.94 -4.25
CA LEU A 261 -16.51 4.56 -4.30
C LEU A 261 -16.05 3.79 -3.06
N THR A 262 -16.65 2.62 -2.82
CA THR A 262 -16.28 1.71 -1.74
C THR A 262 -15.92 0.35 -2.34
N GLN A 263 -14.67 0.00 -2.29
CA GLN A 263 -14.18 -1.30 -2.71
C GLN A 263 -14.39 -2.34 -1.60
N HIS A 264 -14.87 -3.52 -1.98
CA HIS A 264 -14.85 -4.74 -1.18
C HIS A 264 -14.06 -5.78 -1.95
N THR A 265 -13.32 -6.65 -1.27
CA THR A 265 -12.40 -7.60 -1.91
C THR A 265 -12.74 -9.04 -1.56
N ILE A 266 -12.44 -9.96 -2.49
CA ILE A 266 -12.49 -11.41 -2.24
C ILE A 266 -11.23 -11.84 -1.49
N VAL A 267 -10.07 -11.36 -1.94
CA VAL A 267 -8.77 -11.49 -1.30
C VAL A 267 -8.43 -10.15 -0.68
N THR A 268 -8.14 -10.11 0.61
CA THR A 268 -7.85 -8.87 1.34
C THR A 268 -6.38 -8.42 1.19
N SER A 269 -5.53 -9.23 0.58
CA SER A 269 -4.15 -8.92 0.26
C SER A 269 -4.05 -8.04 -0.99
N ILE A 270 -3.02 -7.20 -1.06
CA ILE A 270 -2.59 -6.51 -2.27
C ILE A 270 -1.98 -7.47 -3.32
N ASP A 271 -1.66 -8.70 -2.92
CA ASP A 271 -1.25 -9.80 -3.80
C ASP A 271 -2.48 -10.60 -4.26
N PRO A 272 -2.71 -10.78 -5.57
CA PRO A 272 -3.84 -11.55 -6.10
C PRO A 272 -3.78 -13.06 -5.77
N HIS A 273 -2.66 -13.56 -5.25
CA HIS A 273 -2.46 -14.98 -4.89
C HIS A 273 -2.86 -15.32 -3.46
N GLY A 274 -3.41 -14.36 -2.70
CA GLY A 274 -3.89 -14.58 -1.34
C GLY A 274 -4.94 -15.70 -1.23
N ASP A 275 -4.98 -16.38 -0.10
CA ASP A 275 -5.85 -17.52 0.15
C ASP A 275 -7.34 -17.12 0.24
N VAL A 276 -8.17 -17.84 -0.54
CA VAL A 276 -9.63 -17.70 -0.50
C VAL A 276 -10.22 -18.80 0.36
N THR A 277 -10.48 -18.51 1.61
CA THR A 277 -11.07 -19.47 2.55
C THR A 277 -12.61 -19.56 2.39
N PRO A 278 -13.26 -20.66 2.81
CA PRO A 278 -14.72 -20.75 2.84
C PRO A 278 -15.36 -19.63 3.68
N LYS A 279 -14.72 -19.21 4.76
CA LYS A 279 -15.18 -18.12 5.63
C LYS A 279 -15.16 -16.77 4.90
N THR A 280 -14.10 -16.52 4.14
CA THR A 280 -13.98 -15.30 3.30
C THR A 280 -15.09 -15.27 2.25
N LEU A 281 -15.34 -16.41 1.57
CA LEU A 281 -16.45 -16.52 0.59
C LEU A 281 -17.81 -16.23 1.21
N GLU A 282 -18.09 -16.78 2.40
CA GLU A 282 -19.36 -16.51 3.13
C GLU A 282 -19.49 -15.02 3.47
N LYS A 283 -18.42 -14.38 3.95
CA LYS A 283 -18.39 -12.93 4.26
C LYS A 283 -18.73 -12.10 3.01
N VAL A 284 -18.06 -12.37 1.89
CA VAL A 284 -18.25 -11.65 0.63
C VAL A 284 -19.67 -11.86 0.07
N ILE A 285 -20.19 -13.09 0.07
CA ILE A 285 -21.56 -13.38 -0.36
C ILE A 285 -22.58 -12.66 0.52
N SER A 286 -22.37 -12.64 1.84
CA SER A 286 -23.24 -11.92 2.78
C SER A 286 -23.24 -10.41 2.50
N THR A 287 -22.06 -9.82 2.32
CA THR A 287 -21.88 -8.40 1.97
C THR A 287 -22.58 -8.07 0.65
N ALA A 288 -22.36 -8.86 -0.40
CA ALA A 288 -23.00 -8.68 -1.69
C ALA A 288 -24.53 -8.73 -1.59
N LYS A 289 -25.08 -9.66 -0.81
CA LYS A 289 -26.53 -9.77 -0.55
C LYS A 289 -27.06 -8.57 0.23
N LYS A 290 -26.37 -8.13 1.29
CA LYS A 290 -26.73 -6.98 2.13
C LYS A 290 -26.76 -5.68 1.32
N LEU A 291 -25.75 -5.46 0.48
CA LEU A 291 -25.61 -4.27 -0.37
C LEU A 291 -26.35 -4.40 -1.72
N ASN A 292 -26.99 -5.54 -1.97
CA ASN A 292 -27.66 -5.87 -3.25
C ASN A 292 -26.74 -5.70 -4.46
N ILE A 293 -25.46 -6.09 -4.32
CA ILE A 293 -24.50 -6.13 -5.41
C ILE A 293 -24.84 -7.32 -6.31
N LYS A 294 -24.78 -7.12 -7.64
CA LYS A 294 -25.11 -8.14 -8.65
C LYS A 294 -23.98 -8.41 -9.62
N VAL A 295 -22.89 -7.67 -9.51
CA VAL A 295 -21.71 -7.84 -10.35
C VAL A 295 -20.52 -8.10 -9.43
N ILE A 296 -19.81 -9.17 -9.70
CA ILE A 296 -18.52 -9.48 -9.10
C ILE A 296 -17.45 -9.24 -10.17
N PHE A 297 -16.43 -8.49 -9.81
CA PHE A 297 -15.33 -8.26 -10.72
C PHE A 297 -14.26 -9.34 -10.58
N ALA A 298 -13.85 -9.91 -11.71
CA ALA A 298 -12.67 -10.75 -11.85
C ALA A 298 -11.58 -9.98 -12.58
N GLU A 299 -10.37 -10.46 -12.47
CA GLU A 299 -9.19 -9.90 -13.12
C GLU A 299 -8.73 -10.77 -14.29
N GLU A 300 -7.93 -10.20 -15.19
CA GLU A 300 -7.43 -10.90 -16.37
C GLU A 300 -6.44 -12.03 -16.01
N SER A 301 -5.65 -11.83 -14.93
CA SER A 301 -4.59 -12.74 -14.50
C SER A 301 -5.07 -13.88 -13.60
N THR A 302 -6.25 -13.72 -12.99
CA THR A 302 -6.75 -14.64 -11.97
C THR A 302 -7.80 -15.60 -12.48
N SER A 303 -8.02 -16.71 -11.73
CA SER A 303 -9.08 -17.65 -12.06
C SER A 303 -10.45 -17.04 -11.81
N THR A 304 -11.27 -16.91 -12.84
CA THR A 304 -12.65 -16.43 -12.73
C THR A 304 -13.58 -17.38 -11.97
N LYS A 305 -13.10 -18.57 -11.55
CA LYS A 305 -13.93 -19.60 -10.88
C LYS A 305 -14.50 -19.11 -9.55
N THR A 306 -13.69 -18.48 -8.72
CA THR A 306 -14.11 -17.96 -7.42
C THR A 306 -15.15 -16.87 -7.57
N SER A 307 -14.90 -15.89 -8.43
CA SER A 307 -15.86 -14.82 -8.74
C SER A 307 -17.17 -15.39 -9.30
N GLN A 308 -17.11 -16.46 -10.11
CA GLN A 308 -18.30 -17.11 -10.66
C GLN A 308 -19.14 -17.81 -9.58
N VAL A 309 -18.50 -18.49 -8.62
CA VAL A 309 -19.21 -19.12 -7.48
C VAL A 309 -19.97 -18.07 -6.67
N ILE A 310 -19.34 -16.93 -6.38
CA ILE A 310 -20.00 -15.83 -5.65
C ILE A 310 -21.16 -15.26 -6.49
N ALA A 311 -20.93 -15.00 -7.78
CA ALA A 311 -21.95 -14.47 -8.67
C ALA A 311 -23.17 -15.39 -8.77
N ASP A 312 -22.96 -16.71 -8.87
CA ASP A 312 -24.06 -17.70 -8.92
C ASP A 312 -24.87 -17.69 -7.61
N GLU A 313 -24.23 -17.59 -6.44
CA GLU A 313 -24.88 -17.54 -5.13
C GLU A 313 -25.71 -16.27 -4.87
N ILE A 314 -25.33 -15.15 -5.49
CA ILE A 314 -26.06 -13.88 -5.37
C ILE A 314 -27.06 -13.68 -6.51
N GLY A 315 -27.12 -14.59 -7.47
CA GLY A 315 -27.92 -14.45 -8.69
C GLY A 315 -27.46 -13.27 -9.55
N GLY A 316 -26.16 -13.09 -9.66
CA GLY A 316 -25.50 -12.02 -10.37
C GLY A 316 -24.69 -12.51 -11.58
N LYS A 317 -23.70 -11.74 -11.99
CA LYS A 317 -22.78 -12.03 -13.09
C LYS A 317 -21.36 -11.59 -12.75
N VAL A 318 -20.40 -12.09 -13.54
CA VAL A 318 -18.99 -11.66 -13.48
C VAL A 318 -18.72 -10.70 -14.62
N LEU A 319 -18.05 -9.60 -14.33
CA LEU A 319 -17.40 -8.71 -15.30
C LEU A 319 -15.88 -8.67 -15.02
N VAL A 320 -15.12 -8.16 -15.96
CA VAL A 320 -13.67 -7.96 -15.77
C VAL A 320 -13.40 -6.53 -15.30
N LEU A 321 -12.57 -6.36 -14.28
CA LEU A 321 -11.98 -5.09 -13.91
C LEU A 321 -10.47 -5.28 -13.91
N SER A 322 -9.79 -4.69 -14.88
CA SER A 322 -8.37 -4.90 -15.10
C SER A 322 -7.55 -4.04 -14.14
N PRO A 323 -6.62 -4.62 -13.33
CA PRO A 323 -5.65 -3.84 -12.57
C PRO A 323 -4.52 -3.28 -13.44
N LEU A 324 -4.56 -3.47 -14.74
CA LEU A 324 -3.58 -2.99 -15.73
C LEU A 324 -2.15 -3.56 -15.53
N GLU A 325 -2.01 -4.67 -14.86
CA GLU A 325 -0.74 -5.35 -14.62
C GLU A 325 -0.26 -6.12 -15.86
N ILE A 326 -1.20 -6.65 -16.64
CA ILE A 326 -0.87 -7.38 -17.86
C ILE A 326 -0.92 -6.44 -19.07
N VAL A 327 0.24 -6.27 -19.67
CA VAL A 327 0.39 -5.46 -20.89
C VAL A 327 0.06 -6.30 -22.13
N SER A 328 -0.65 -5.71 -23.10
CA SER A 328 -0.84 -6.25 -24.43
C SER A 328 -0.32 -5.26 -25.48
N ASP A 329 0.00 -5.75 -26.69
CA ASP A 329 0.47 -4.89 -27.79
C ASP A 329 -0.65 -4.02 -28.40
N GLU A 330 -1.91 -4.39 -28.16
CA GLU A 330 -3.07 -3.79 -28.83
C GLU A 330 -3.77 -2.72 -27.98
N GLU A 331 -3.48 -2.65 -26.67
CA GLU A 331 -4.17 -1.79 -25.71
C GLU A 331 -3.18 -0.85 -25.02
N ASN A 332 -3.66 0.33 -24.65
CA ASN A 332 -2.92 1.28 -23.84
C ASN A 332 -3.68 1.59 -22.54
N TYR A 333 -3.04 2.32 -21.64
CA TYR A 333 -3.60 2.71 -20.36
C TYR A 333 -5.01 3.33 -20.47
N VAL A 334 -5.18 4.35 -21.34
CA VAL A 334 -6.44 5.06 -21.49
C VAL A 334 -7.55 4.15 -22.03
N SER A 335 -7.23 3.24 -22.97
CA SER A 335 -8.21 2.29 -23.50
C SER A 335 -8.65 1.27 -22.45
N LYS A 336 -7.71 0.71 -21.67
CA LYS A 336 -8.03 -0.24 -20.59
C LYS A 336 -8.83 0.43 -19.45
N MET A 337 -8.44 1.62 -19.01
CA MET A 337 -9.19 2.37 -18.01
C MET A 337 -10.59 2.78 -18.51
N THR A 338 -10.73 3.06 -19.81
CA THR A 338 -12.05 3.30 -20.42
C THR A 338 -12.91 2.04 -20.38
N GLN A 339 -12.34 0.86 -20.64
CA GLN A 339 -13.06 -0.41 -20.53
C GLN A 339 -13.47 -0.70 -19.08
N ASN A 340 -12.56 -0.44 -18.12
CA ASN A 340 -12.88 -0.53 -16.70
C ASN A 340 -14.07 0.38 -16.33
N LEU A 341 -14.07 1.62 -16.80
CA LEU A 341 -15.18 2.54 -16.59
C LEU A 341 -16.50 2.01 -17.13
N GLU A 342 -16.52 1.47 -18.35
CA GLU A 342 -17.77 0.91 -18.93
C GLU A 342 -18.27 -0.28 -18.10
N ASN A 343 -17.39 -1.15 -17.61
CA ASN A 343 -17.75 -2.28 -16.76
C ASN A 343 -18.23 -1.82 -15.38
N LEU A 344 -17.60 -0.78 -14.79
CA LEU A 344 -18.07 -0.15 -13.54
C LEU A 344 -19.46 0.49 -13.72
N LYS A 345 -19.70 1.19 -14.81
CA LYS A 345 -21.03 1.75 -15.13
C LYS A 345 -22.10 0.65 -15.23
N GLU A 346 -21.80 -0.45 -15.91
CA GLU A 346 -22.73 -1.59 -16.01
C GLU A 346 -23.06 -2.20 -14.64
N ALA A 347 -22.09 -2.15 -13.70
CA ALA A 347 -22.26 -2.69 -12.35
C ALA A 347 -23.00 -1.74 -11.40
N LEU A 348 -22.73 -0.44 -11.49
CA LEU A 348 -23.12 0.54 -10.48
C LEU A 348 -24.32 1.40 -10.90
N CYS A 349 -24.51 1.60 -12.18
CA CYS A 349 -25.55 2.47 -12.71
C CYS A 349 -26.71 1.69 -13.31
#